data_02b58bc4b171dfba02292815e058c728
#
_entry.id   02b58bc4b171dfba02292815e058c728
#
_cell.length_a   1.000
_cell.length_b   1.000
_cell.length_c   1.000
_cell.angle_alpha   90.00
_cell.angle_beta   90.00
_cell.angle_gamma   90.00
#
_symmetry.space_group_name_H-M   'P 1'
#
loop_
_entity.id
_entity.type
_entity.pdbx_description
1 polymer ?
#
loop_
_entity_poly.entity_id
_entity_poly.type
_entity_poly.pdbx_seq_one_letter_code
_entity_poly.pdbx_strand_id
1 'polypeptide(L)'
;VRLEFENGCVANLTASRISQKEMRKIRLFQKDNYITIDFLEGILEEYTVCHEKIDDFAADKVVKIGTDNTKYILYNRPVIEKHDALREELRHFIHSIQHACQPETDGYSATEALRLALDIQSIIDQ
;
A
#
# COMPACT_ATOMS: atom_id res chain seq x y z
N VAL A 1 -12.15 -11.04 4.46
CA VAL A 1 -12.17 -11.68 3.13
C VAL A 1 -10.76 -11.97 2.68
N ARG A 2 -10.54 -13.11 2.05
CA ARG A 2 -9.28 -13.49 1.41
C ARG A 2 -9.53 -13.64 -0.09
N LEU A 3 -8.72 -12.98 -0.89
CA LEU A 3 -8.73 -13.07 -2.34
C LEU A 3 -7.44 -13.76 -2.81
N GLU A 4 -7.56 -14.64 -3.78
CA GLU A 4 -6.44 -15.29 -4.45
C GLU A 4 -6.51 -14.95 -5.94
N PHE A 5 -5.42 -14.42 -6.48
CA PHE A 5 -5.32 -14.00 -7.86
C PHE A 5 -4.62 -15.05 -8.70
N GLU A 6 -4.92 -15.10 -10.00
CA GLU A 6 -4.33 -16.07 -10.94
C GLU A 6 -2.80 -16.04 -10.99
N ASN A 7 -2.20 -14.89 -10.72
CA ASN A 7 -0.73 -14.74 -10.65
C ASN A 7 -0.13 -15.23 -9.33
N GLY A 8 -0.93 -15.85 -8.44
CA GLY A 8 -0.51 -16.35 -7.13
C GLY A 8 -0.44 -15.28 -6.03
N CYS A 9 -0.79 -14.02 -6.31
CA CYS A 9 -0.91 -12.99 -5.27
C CYS A 9 -2.10 -13.29 -4.38
N VAL A 10 -1.97 -12.95 -3.09
CA VAL A 10 -3.03 -13.10 -2.10
C VAL A 10 -3.29 -11.77 -1.42
N ALA A 11 -4.56 -11.37 -1.35
CA ALA A 11 -4.97 -10.20 -0.57
C ALA A 11 -5.92 -10.60 0.56
N ASN A 12 -5.62 -10.13 1.77
CA ASN A 12 -6.51 -10.25 2.92
C ASN A 12 -7.10 -8.87 3.22
N LEU A 13 -8.43 -8.76 3.15
CA LEU A 13 -9.16 -7.53 3.39
C LEU A 13 -9.96 -7.64 4.69
N THR A 14 -9.85 -6.62 5.52
CA THR A 14 -10.62 -6.50 6.76
C THR A 14 -11.28 -5.14 6.79
N ALA A 15 -12.59 -5.11 6.99
CA ALA A 15 -13.36 -3.90 7.21
C ALA A 15 -14.27 -4.09 8.42
N SER A 16 -14.42 -3.08 9.25
CA SER A 16 -15.28 -3.11 10.43
C SER A 16 -15.93 -1.74 10.64
N ARG A 17 -17.24 -1.75 10.91
CA ARG A 17 -18.01 -0.54 11.28
C ARG A 17 -18.14 -0.37 12.80
N ILE A 18 -17.84 -1.41 13.56
CA ILE A 18 -18.02 -1.44 15.02
C ILE A 18 -16.70 -1.34 15.79
N SER A 19 -15.57 -1.31 15.08
CA SER A 19 -14.26 -1.12 15.70
C SER A 19 -14.15 0.28 16.29
N GLN A 20 -13.73 0.38 17.54
CA GLN A 20 -13.49 1.66 18.20
C GLN A 20 -12.25 2.39 17.67
N LYS A 21 -11.35 1.65 17.01
CA LYS A 21 -10.12 2.20 16.43
C LYS A 21 -10.29 2.43 14.94
N GLU A 22 -10.18 3.68 14.53
CA GLU A 22 -10.07 4.02 13.12
C GLU A 22 -8.75 3.47 12.55
N MET A 23 -8.84 2.82 11.40
CA MET A 23 -7.68 2.26 10.70
C MET A 23 -7.91 2.31 9.20
N ARG A 24 -6.92 2.82 8.48
CA ARG A 24 -6.87 2.76 7.01
C ARG A 24 -5.45 2.46 6.58
N LYS A 25 -5.13 1.16 6.53
CA LYS A 25 -3.75 0.69 6.28
C LYS A 25 -3.71 -0.34 5.16
N ILE A 26 -2.64 -0.26 4.37
CA ILE A 26 -2.23 -1.31 3.43
C ILE A 26 -0.87 -1.83 3.88
N ARG A 27 -0.70 -3.15 3.77
CA ARG A 27 0.58 -3.84 4.00
C ARG A 27 0.87 -4.70 2.79
N LEU A 28 2.04 -4.50 2.21
CA LEU A 28 2.52 -5.23 1.03
C LEU A 28 3.71 -6.08 1.44
N PHE A 29 3.64 -7.35 1.13
CA PHE A 29 4.70 -8.32 1.41
C PHE A 29 5.24 -8.85 0.09
N GLN A 30 6.53 -8.69 -0.12
CA GLN A 30 7.28 -9.24 -1.24
C GLN A 30 8.45 -10.07 -0.68
N LYS A 31 9.19 -10.76 -1.55
CA LYS A 31 10.26 -11.67 -1.14
C LYS A 31 11.27 -11.02 -0.18
N ASP A 32 11.75 -9.83 -0.51
CA ASP A 32 12.79 -9.13 0.25
C ASP A 32 12.37 -7.69 0.63
N ASN A 33 11.07 -7.42 0.55
CA ASN A 33 10.53 -6.09 0.83
C ASN A 33 9.20 -6.18 1.59
N TYR A 34 9.04 -5.30 2.59
CA TYR A 34 7.80 -5.10 3.31
C TYR A 34 7.48 -3.61 3.37
N ILE A 35 6.30 -3.25 2.87
CA ILE A 35 5.83 -1.87 2.85
C ILE A 35 4.56 -1.76 3.69
N THR A 36 4.49 -0.75 4.54
CA THR A 36 3.26 -0.38 5.24
C THR A 36 2.89 1.06 4.92
N ILE A 37 1.62 1.29 4.61
CA ILE A 37 1.05 2.59 4.32
C ILE A 37 -0.09 2.84 5.31
N ASP A 38 0.00 3.90 6.09
CA ASP A 38 -1.06 4.39 6.95
C ASP A 38 -1.63 5.67 6.36
N PHE A 39 -2.82 5.58 5.79
CA PHE A 39 -3.48 6.71 5.13
C PHE A 39 -4.08 7.72 6.11
N LEU A 40 -4.34 7.33 7.37
CA LEU A 40 -4.84 8.27 8.38
C LEU A 40 -3.72 9.14 8.90
N GLU A 41 -2.57 8.52 9.19
CA GLU A 41 -1.41 9.22 9.72
C GLU A 41 -0.55 9.86 8.62
N GLY A 42 -0.71 9.43 7.36
CA GLY A 42 0.14 9.84 6.23
C GLY A 42 1.56 9.31 6.40
N ILE A 43 1.69 8.03 6.79
CA ILE A 43 2.98 7.39 7.03
C ILE A 43 3.20 6.30 5.99
N LEU A 44 4.38 6.33 5.37
CA LEU A 44 4.93 5.25 4.55
C LEU A 44 6.20 4.73 5.23
N GLU A 45 6.27 3.42 5.43
CA GLU A 45 7.44 2.75 5.95
C GLU A 45 7.80 1.58 5.02
N GLU A 46 9.06 1.45 4.74
CA GLU A 46 9.61 0.42 3.87
C GLU A 46 10.76 -0.29 4.58
N TYR A 47 10.74 -1.61 4.52
CA TYR A 47 11.74 -2.50 5.08
C TYR A 47 12.26 -3.39 3.97
N THR A 48 13.55 -3.27 3.62
CA THR A 48 14.18 -4.04 2.56
C THR A 48 15.28 -4.94 3.13
N VAL A 49 15.24 -6.23 2.81
CA VAL A 49 16.29 -7.18 3.18
C VAL A 49 17.45 -7.07 2.20
N CYS A 50 18.64 -6.76 2.71
CA CYS A 50 19.88 -6.68 1.95
C CYS A 50 20.84 -7.77 2.42
N HIS A 51 21.56 -8.39 1.47
CA HIS A 51 22.55 -9.44 1.72
C HIS A 51 23.98 -8.91 1.71
N GLU A 52 24.17 -7.65 1.35
CA GLU A 52 25.45 -6.97 1.34
C GLU A 52 25.48 -5.88 2.41
N LYS A 53 26.67 -5.65 2.97
CA LYS A 53 26.86 -4.55 3.93
C LYS A 53 26.69 -3.21 3.20
N ILE A 54 25.82 -2.38 3.70
CA ILE A 54 25.54 -1.08 3.13
C ILE A 54 26.29 -0.05 3.98
N ASP A 55 27.40 0.47 3.45
CA ASP A 55 28.25 1.42 4.19
C ASP A 55 27.77 2.88 4.10
N ASP A 56 26.87 3.20 3.17
CA ASP A 56 26.42 4.58 2.90
C ASP A 56 25.13 5.02 3.64
N PHE A 57 24.56 4.17 4.49
CA PHE A 57 23.35 4.53 5.24
C PHE A 57 23.64 4.84 6.70
N ALA A 58 22.90 5.82 7.24
CA ALA A 58 22.98 6.13 8.67
C ALA A 58 22.65 4.90 9.52
N ALA A 59 23.43 4.66 10.57
CA ALA A 59 23.38 3.43 11.39
C ALA A 59 22.01 3.18 12.04
N ASP A 60 21.21 4.23 12.22
CA ASP A 60 19.83 4.19 12.75
C ASP A 60 18.80 3.62 11.76
N LYS A 61 19.16 3.53 10.49
CA LYS A 61 18.30 3.00 9.42
C LYS A 61 18.61 1.55 9.02
N VAL A 62 19.62 0.95 9.61
CA VAL A 62 20.05 -0.41 9.27
C VAL A 62 19.97 -1.30 10.51
N VAL A 63 19.17 -2.35 10.45
CA VAL A 63 19.10 -3.38 11.51
C VAL A 63 19.72 -4.66 11.01
N LYS A 64 20.70 -5.19 11.77
CA LYS A 64 21.33 -6.49 11.48
C LYS A 64 20.42 -7.63 11.94
N ILE A 65 20.29 -8.66 11.11
CA ILE A 65 19.50 -9.84 11.43
C ILE A 65 20.35 -11.10 11.29
N GLY A 66 20.09 -12.04 12.18
CA GLY A 66 20.75 -13.34 12.20
C GLY A 66 22.04 -13.36 13.05
N THR A 67 22.45 -14.55 13.42
CA THR A 67 23.63 -14.80 14.26
C THR A 67 24.95 -14.64 13.51
N ASP A 68 24.91 -14.73 12.18
CA ASP A 68 26.05 -14.64 11.28
C ASP A 68 26.25 -13.24 10.66
N ASN A 69 25.39 -12.28 11.01
CA ASN A 69 25.43 -10.89 10.49
C ASN A 69 25.47 -10.79 8.95
N THR A 70 24.89 -11.75 8.23
CA THR A 70 24.90 -11.80 6.76
C THR A 70 23.69 -11.10 6.14
N LYS A 71 22.68 -10.73 6.94
CA LYS A 71 21.48 -10.06 6.49
C LYS A 71 21.27 -8.75 7.23
N TYR A 72 20.84 -7.75 6.48
CA TYR A 72 20.53 -6.42 6.97
C TYR A 72 19.11 -6.06 6.59
N ILE A 73 18.36 -5.41 7.47
CA ILE A 73 17.13 -4.71 7.10
C ILE A 73 17.45 -3.23 6.98
N LEU A 74 17.23 -2.69 5.81
CA LEU A 74 17.19 -1.26 5.59
C LEU A 74 15.79 -0.76 5.90
N TYR A 75 15.67 0.16 6.85
CA TYR A 75 14.43 0.87 7.16
C TYR A 75 14.44 2.23 6.47
N ASN A 76 13.37 2.54 5.75
CA ASN A 76 13.17 3.82 5.11
C ASN A 76 11.78 4.36 5.48
N ARG A 77 11.73 5.62 5.90
CA ARG A 77 10.50 6.35 6.19
C ARG A 77 10.56 7.71 5.51
N PRO A 78 10.15 7.80 4.25
CA PRO A 78 10.14 9.07 3.54
C PRO A 78 9.15 10.04 4.18
N VAL A 79 9.48 11.32 4.12
CA VAL A 79 8.56 12.38 4.52
C VAL A 79 7.49 12.50 3.44
N ILE A 80 6.24 12.27 3.82
CA ILE A 80 5.09 12.44 2.92
C ILE A 80 4.47 13.80 3.18
N GLU A 81 4.41 14.62 2.14
CA GLU A 81 3.67 15.87 2.20
C GLU A 81 2.17 15.58 2.30
N LYS A 82 1.50 16.26 3.23
CA LYS A 82 0.05 16.11 3.37
C LYS A 82 -0.64 16.92 2.28
N HIS A 83 -1.38 16.22 1.45
CA HIS A 83 -2.24 16.81 0.44
C HIS A 83 -3.71 16.54 0.74
N ASP A 84 -4.57 17.47 0.33
CA ASP A 84 -6.02 17.23 0.32
C ASP A 84 -6.35 16.27 -0.82
N ALA A 85 -6.75 15.04 -0.47
CA ALA A 85 -7.02 13.97 -1.43
C ALA A 85 -8.10 14.36 -2.45
N LEU A 86 -9.19 15.02 -2.01
CA LEU A 86 -10.26 15.47 -2.91
C LEU A 86 -9.77 16.53 -3.90
N ARG A 87 -8.97 17.47 -3.42
CA ARG A 87 -8.37 18.50 -4.28
C ARG A 87 -7.46 17.88 -5.35
N GLU A 88 -6.63 16.89 -4.96
CA GLU A 88 -5.75 16.20 -5.90
C GLU A 88 -6.54 15.37 -6.92
N GLU A 89 -7.62 14.70 -6.52
CA GLU A 89 -8.51 13.97 -7.41
C GLU A 89 -9.12 14.91 -8.47
N LEU A 90 -9.68 16.04 -8.04
CA LEU A 90 -10.24 17.03 -8.94
C LEU A 90 -9.20 17.64 -9.88
N ARG A 91 -8.02 17.94 -9.36
CA ARG A 91 -6.89 18.47 -10.16
C ARG A 91 -6.49 17.47 -11.24
N HIS A 92 -6.36 16.20 -10.88
CA HIS A 92 -5.98 15.11 -11.79
C HIS A 92 -7.04 14.91 -12.88
N PHE A 93 -8.33 14.94 -12.51
CA PHE A 93 -9.44 14.84 -13.46
C PHE A 93 -9.44 16.02 -14.47
N ILE A 94 -9.29 17.25 -13.99
CA ILE A 94 -9.21 18.44 -14.86
C ILE A 94 -8.01 18.33 -15.78
N HIS A 95 -6.85 17.93 -15.27
CA HIS A 95 -5.64 17.73 -16.07
C HIS A 95 -5.88 16.72 -17.20
N SER A 96 -6.55 15.61 -16.91
CA SER A 96 -6.85 14.57 -17.90
C SER A 96 -7.73 15.11 -19.04
N ILE A 97 -8.72 15.95 -18.72
CA ILE A 97 -9.56 16.61 -19.72
C ILE A 97 -8.74 17.59 -20.58
N GLN A 98 -7.93 18.44 -19.94
CA GLN A 98 -7.16 19.47 -20.64
C GLN A 98 -6.11 18.88 -21.60
N HIS A 99 -5.54 17.74 -21.26
CA HIS A 99 -4.47 17.09 -22.03
C HIS A 99 -4.97 15.91 -22.87
N ALA A 100 -6.29 15.65 -22.88
CA ALA A 100 -6.92 14.52 -23.56
C ALA A 100 -6.22 13.19 -23.25
N CYS A 101 -5.80 12.99 -21.99
CA CYS A 101 -5.20 11.75 -21.51
C CYS A 101 -6.15 10.99 -20.59
N GLN A 102 -5.97 9.67 -20.53
CA GLN A 102 -6.76 8.82 -19.65
C GLN A 102 -6.37 9.07 -18.18
N PRO A 103 -7.33 9.22 -17.26
CA PRO A 103 -7.02 9.32 -15.84
C PRO A 103 -6.47 7.99 -15.30
N GLU A 104 -5.62 8.04 -14.28
CA GLU A 104 -5.06 6.83 -13.64
C GLU A 104 -6.15 5.94 -13.03
N THR A 105 -7.18 6.56 -12.46
CA THR A 105 -8.39 5.87 -11.98
C THR A 105 -9.52 6.10 -12.95
N ASP A 106 -9.60 5.28 -13.99
CA ASP A 106 -10.65 5.39 -14.99
C ASP A 106 -11.96 4.68 -14.57
N GLY A 107 -13.02 4.91 -15.33
CA GLY A 107 -14.33 4.32 -15.06
C GLY A 107 -14.34 2.78 -15.18
N TYR A 108 -13.45 2.20 -15.99
CA TYR A 108 -13.32 0.76 -16.10
C TYR A 108 -12.75 0.15 -14.81
N SER A 109 -11.61 0.66 -14.34
CA SER A 109 -10.98 0.22 -13.09
C SER A 109 -11.90 0.40 -11.88
N ALA A 110 -12.62 1.53 -11.82
CA ALA A 110 -13.60 1.78 -10.77
C ALA A 110 -14.77 0.79 -10.81
N THR A 111 -15.24 0.42 -12.00
CA THR A 111 -16.32 -0.56 -12.18
C THR A 111 -15.87 -1.97 -11.77
N GLU A 112 -14.66 -2.38 -12.11
CA GLU A 112 -14.11 -3.68 -11.68
C GLU A 112 -13.96 -3.76 -10.15
N ALA A 113 -13.47 -2.69 -9.51
CA ALA A 113 -13.38 -2.61 -8.06
C ALA A 113 -14.76 -2.71 -7.38
N LEU A 114 -15.78 -2.02 -7.93
CA LEU A 114 -17.16 -2.09 -7.44
C LEU A 114 -17.76 -3.48 -7.63
N ARG A 115 -17.53 -4.13 -8.79
CA ARG A 115 -17.99 -5.49 -9.04
C ARG A 115 -17.45 -6.45 -7.99
N LEU A 116 -16.14 -6.42 -7.73
CA LEU A 116 -15.52 -7.24 -6.71
C LEU A 116 -16.12 -6.99 -5.32
N ALA A 117 -16.38 -5.73 -4.97
CA ALA A 117 -17.01 -5.39 -3.70
C ALA A 117 -18.43 -5.95 -3.56
N LEU A 118 -19.23 -5.92 -4.63
CA LEU A 118 -20.59 -6.49 -4.67
C LEU A 118 -20.56 -8.02 -4.61
N ASP A 119 -19.61 -8.68 -5.28
CA ASP A 119 -19.43 -10.12 -5.21
C ASP A 119 -19.07 -10.55 -3.77
N ILE A 120 -18.17 -9.84 -3.11
CA ILE A 120 -17.84 -10.07 -1.71
C ILE A 120 -19.07 -9.89 -0.82
N GLN A 121 -19.84 -8.81 -1.01
CA GLN A 121 -21.05 -8.54 -0.24
C GLN A 121 -22.07 -9.68 -0.42
N SER A 122 -22.28 -10.17 -1.62
CA SER A 122 -23.22 -11.26 -1.91
C SER A 122 -22.87 -12.56 -1.21
N ILE A 123 -21.58 -12.83 -0.99
CA ILE A 123 -21.11 -14.02 -0.26
C ILE A 123 -21.32 -13.85 1.26
N ILE A 124 -21.17 -12.63 1.78
CA ILE A 124 -21.34 -12.35 3.22
C ILE A 124 -22.81 -12.41 3.62
N ASP A 125 -23.71 -12.02 2.73
CA ASP A 125 -25.15 -11.95 3.00
C ASP A 125 -25.88 -13.33 2.85
N GLN A 126 -25.16 -14.39 2.49
CA GLN A 126 -25.65 -15.77 2.43
C GLN A 126 -25.60 -16.45 3.82
#